data_edce9087746e6aa46e5e228ee8e99361
#
_entry.id   edce9087746e6aa46e5e228ee8e99361
#
_cell.length_a   1.000
_cell.length_b   1.000
_cell.length_c   1.000
_cell.angle_alpha   90.00
_cell.angle_beta   90.00
_cell.angle_gamma   90.00
#
_symmetry.space_group_name_H-M   'P 1'
#
loop_
_entity.id
_entity.type
_entity.pdbx_description
1 polymer ?
#
loop_
_entity_poly.entity_id
_entity_poly.type
_entity_poly.pdbx_seq_one_letter_code
_entity_poly.pdbx_strand_id
1 'polypeptide(L)'
;MLFEKSVLVPLGADETFALITEPDRLRRWQTIAARVDLRAGGGYRWTIVPGHSASGTFTEVEPGKRVVFSWGWEGQADLPPGASTVTITLEPSGDGTIVRLVHDGLTDEQAASHGQGWTHYLDRLAEAAVSGDAGADEWAAAPQELDAIKSAEATLAICQLVLRGIPAASYQNATCCSEFNVSQVAEHMIGSITFLGGAAGAEFPQTTATTLEAQVAAAAQPALEAWNRRGLDGTVKVGPNEMPAGLALGILSIEFLVHGWDFAQATGQRVSVSDEVAGYVLKVAQTIITPEGRGGSFANEVPAGPDAGILDRLVAFTGRAA
;
A
#
# COMPACT_ATOMS: atom_id res chain seq x y z
N MET A 1 14.11 -19.81 18.38
CA MET A 1 15.06 -18.72 18.70
C MET A 1 14.31 -17.41 18.78
N LEU A 2 14.85 -16.37 19.39
CA LEU A 2 14.26 -15.04 19.38
C LEU A 2 15.17 -14.05 18.63
N PHE A 3 14.54 -13.03 18.05
CA PHE A 3 15.20 -11.82 17.58
C PHE A 3 14.84 -10.67 18.51
N GLU A 4 15.78 -9.80 18.80
CA GLU A 4 15.56 -8.59 19.61
C GLU A 4 16.29 -7.40 19.02
N LYS A 5 15.60 -6.26 18.96
CA LYS A 5 16.22 -4.97 18.60
C LYS A 5 15.50 -3.84 19.35
N SER A 6 16.27 -2.81 19.71
CA SER A 6 15.73 -1.56 20.24
C SER A 6 16.11 -0.39 19.36
N VAL A 7 15.22 0.62 19.28
CA VAL A 7 15.45 1.87 18.59
C VAL A 7 14.92 3.02 19.44
N LEU A 8 15.62 4.16 19.44
CA LEU A 8 15.13 5.39 20.04
C LEU A 8 14.27 6.15 19.04
N VAL A 9 13.06 6.48 19.46
CA VAL A 9 12.08 7.27 18.70
C VAL A 9 11.93 8.62 19.39
N PRO A 10 12.14 9.77 18.73
CA PRO A 10 12.09 11.10 19.35
C PRO A 10 10.66 11.62 19.51
N LEU A 11 9.77 10.79 20.02
CA LEU A 11 8.36 11.07 20.30
C LEU A 11 7.99 10.52 21.68
N GLY A 12 6.96 11.10 22.30
CA GLY A 12 6.38 10.56 23.53
C GLY A 12 5.77 9.17 23.33
N ALA A 13 5.57 8.44 24.43
CA ALA A 13 5.15 7.05 24.39
C ALA A 13 3.78 6.85 23.71
N ASP A 14 2.82 7.76 23.91
CA ASP A 14 1.49 7.68 23.30
C ASP A 14 1.56 7.90 21.78
N GLU A 15 2.33 8.86 21.30
CA GLU A 15 2.53 9.12 19.88
C GLU A 15 3.30 7.97 19.20
N THR A 16 4.32 7.43 19.89
CA THR A 16 5.05 6.25 19.44
C THR A 16 4.12 5.03 19.36
N PHE A 17 3.25 4.85 20.35
CA PHE A 17 2.26 3.78 20.33
C PHE A 17 1.30 3.90 19.14
N ALA A 18 0.84 5.11 18.85
CA ALA A 18 0.01 5.37 17.67
C ALA A 18 0.74 5.05 16.35
N LEU A 19 2.05 5.38 16.24
CA LEU A 19 2.85 5.03 15.06
C LEU A 19 2.88 3.51 14.78
N ILE A 20 2.92 2.69 15.83
CA ILE A 20 3.03 1.23 15.70
C ILE A 20 1.69 0.49 15.69
N THR A 21 0.57 1.17 15.88
CA THR A 21 -0.74 0.51 16.01
C THR A 21 -1.84 1.08 15.10
N GLU A 22 -1.77 2.35 14.73
CA GLU A 22 -2.78 2.97 13.88
C GLU A 22 -2.51 2.70 12.39
N PRO A 23 -3.49 2.20 11.61
CA PRO A 23 -3.31 1.89 10.19
C PRO A 23 -2.71 3.03 9.36
N ASP A 24 -3.19 4.25 9.55
CA ASP A 24 -2.72 5.43 8.83
C ASP A 24 -1.26 5.76 9.12
N ARG A 25 -0.79 5.46 10.33
CA ARG A 25 0.58 5.68 10.76
C ARG A 25 1.50 4.52 10.39
N LEU A 26 1.01 3.28 10.45
CA LEU A 26 1.75 2.09 9.99
C LEU A 26 2.15 2.19 8.52
N ARG A 27 1.30 2.76 7.65
CA ARG A 27 1.61 2.97 6.24
C ARG A 27 2.74 3.97 5.97
N ARG A 28 3.15 4.73 6.97
CA ARG A 28 4.24 5.70 6.84
C ARG A 28 5.64 5.10 6.98
N TRP A 29 5.72 3.86 7.46
CA TRP A 29 7.02 3.25 7.70
C TRP A 29 7.10 1.74 7.45
N GLN A 30 5.98 0.98 7.51
CA GLN A 30 6.03 -0.48 7.48
C GLN A 30 5.09 -1.11 6.44
N THR A 31 3.87 -0.62 6.28
CA THR A 31 2.83 -1.37 5.56
C THR A 31 2.35 -0.64 4.32
N ILE A 32 1.94 -1.40 3.29
CA ILE A 32 1.20 -0.90 2.14
C ILE A 32 -0.28 -0.74 2.50
N ALA A 33 -0.83 -1.76 3.16
CA ALA A 33 -2.21 -1.77 3.64
C ALA A 33 -2.27 -2.41 5.03
N ALA A 34 -3.12 -1.89 5.90
CA ALA A 34 -3.26 -2.38 7.26
C ALA A 34 -4.72 -2.37 7.71
N ARG A 35 -5.15 -3.47 8.30
CA ARG A 35 -6.39 -3.59 9.07
C ARG A 35 -6.03 -3.94 10.50
N VAL A 36 -6.60 -3.25 11.47
CA VAL A 36 -6.28 -3.41 12.90
C VAL A 36 -7.57 -3.32 13.72
N ASP A 37 -7.82 -4.34 14.54
CA ASP A 37 -8.78 -4.30 15.64
C ASP A 37 -7.98 -4.28 16.95
N LEU A 38 -7.60 -3.06 17.40
CA LEU A 38 -6.64 -2.83 18.49
C LEU A 38 -7.25 -3.09 19.86
N ARG A 39 -7.43 -4.35 20.20
CA ARG A 39 -7.84 -4.82 21.53
C ARG A 39 -7.34 -6.23 21.78
N ALA A 40 -7.23 -6.64 23.02
CA ALA A 40 -6.95 -8.05 23.33
C ALA A 40 -8.02 -8.96 22.69
N GLY A 41 -7.57 -9.97 21.95
CA GLY A 41 -8.41 -10.83 21.12
C GLY A 41 -8.79 -10.25 19.75
N GLY A 42 -8.49 -9.01 19.45
CA GLY A 42 -8.70 -8.40 18.13
C GLY A 42 -7.66 -8.84 17.11
N GLY A 43 -8.06 -8.94 15.84
CA GLY A 43 -7.21 -9.38 14.75
C GLY A 43 -6.53 -8.22 14.02
N TYR A 44 -5.43 -8.53 13.35
CA TYR A 44 -4.82 -7.62 12.40
C TYR A 44 -4.44 -8.34 11.10
N ARG A 45 -4.29 -7.57 10.03
CA ARG A 45 -3.71 -7.99 8.76
C ARG A 45 -2.91 -6.83 8.17
N TRP A 46 -1.63 -7.07 7.90
CA TRP A 46 -0.69 -6.08 7.37
C TRP A 46 -0.07 -6.60 6.07
N THR A 47 -0.32 -5.93 4.97
CA THR A 47 0.46 -6.13 3.74
C THR A 47 1.77 -5.37 3.89
N ILE A 48 2.86 -6.08 4.09
CA ILE A 48 4.19 -5.52 4.38
C ILE A 48 4.90 -5.15 3.08
N VAL A 49 5.07 -6.13 2.20
CA VAL A 49 5.60 -5.96 0.86
C VAL A 49 4.65 -6.63 -0.15
N PRO A 50 4.70 -6.27 -1.44
CA PRO A 50 3.80 -6.85 -2.43
C PRO A 50 3.82 -8.37 -2.45
N GLY A 51 2.64 -8.98 -2.35
CA GLY A 51 2.44 -10.43 -2.28
C GLY A 51 2.67 -11.05 -0.91
N HIS A 52 3.05 -10.28 0.12
CA HIS A 52 3.33 -10.80 1.45
C HIS A 52 2.56 -10.06 2.54
N SER A 53 1.60 -10.75 3.13
CA SER A 53 0.80 -10.23 4.24
C SER A 53 1.04 -11.04 5.51
N ALA A 54 1.30 -10.33 6.60
CA ALA A 54 1.33 -10.89 7.94
C ALA A 54 -0.05 -10.73 8.59
N SER A 55 -0.49 -11.72 9.34
CA SER A 55 -1.71 -11.62 10.14
C SER A 55 -1.59 -12.36 11.47
N GLY A 56 -2.44 -11.97 12.41
CA GLY A 56 -2.46 -12.52 13.75
C GLY A 56 -3.50 -11.88 14.65
N THR A 57 -3.33 -12.06 15.95
CA THR A 57 -4.24 -11.58 16.98
C THR A 57 -3.45 -10.87 18.08
N PHE A 58 -3.93 -9.73 18.53
CA PHE A 58 -3.39 -9.05 19.70
C PHE A 58 -3.75 -9.85 20.96
N THR A 59 -2.73 -10.22 21.74
CA THR A 59 -2.93 -10.90 23.04
C THR A 59 -2.87 -9.93 24.21
N GLU A 60 -2.15 -8.81 24.06
CA GLU A 60 -2.03 -7.76 25.06
C GLU A 60 -1.99 -6.38 24.38
N VAL A 61 -2.71 -5.41 24.90
CA VAL A 61 -2.72 -4.03 24.44
C VAL A 61 -2.75 -3.11 25.65
N GLU A 62 -1.60 -2.48 25.95
CA GLU A 62 -1.45 -1.45 26.97
C GLU A 62 -1.03 -0.13 26.29
N PRO A 63 -1.96 0.80 26.04
CA PRO A 63 -1.67 2.05 25.34
C PRO A 63 -0.47 2.81 25.96
N GLY A 64 0.42 3.28 25.11
CA GLY A 64 1.63 3.99 25.51
C GLY A 64 2.70 3.14 26.20
N LYS A 65 2.52 1.81 26.33
CA LYS A 65 3.45 0.95 27.07
C LYS A 65 3.84 -0.32 26.33
N ARG A 66 2.86 -1.07 25.86
CA ARG A 66 3.13 -2.42 25.37
C ARG A 66 2.04 -2.92 24.44
N VAL A 67 2.45 -3.65 23.41
CA VAL A 67 1.57 -4.47 22.60
C VAL A 67 2.21 -5.83 22.35
N VAL A 68 1.41 -6.91 22.45
CA VAL A 68 1.83 -8.27 22.14
C VAL A 68 0.83 -8.86 21.14
N PHE A 69 1.35 -9.48 20.10
CA PHE A 69 0.53 -10.10 19.08
C PHE A 69 1.19 -11.35 18.50
N SER A 70 0.36 -12.31 18.11
CA SER A 70 0.83 -13.48 17.37
C SER A 70 1.19 -13.05 15.94
N TRP A 71 2.17 -13.72 15.33
CA TRP A 71 2.69 -13.36 14.00
C TRP A 71 2.78 -14.60 13.12
N GLY A 72 2.63 -14.39 11.82
CA GLY A 72 2.92 -15.34 10.76
C GLY A 72 2.50 -14.79 9.41
N TRP A 73 2.93 -15.45 8.35
CA TRP A 73 2.70 -15.04 6.97
C TRP A 73 1.53 -15.81 6.36
N GLU A 74 0.61 -15.10 5.72
CA GLU A 74 -0.47 -15.73 4.96
C GLU A 74 0.12 -16.55 3.80
N GLY A 75 -0.39 -17.77 3.61
CA GLY A 75 0.05 -18.67 2.55
C GLY A 75 1.41 -19.37 2.78
N GLN A 76 2.12 -19.10 3.87
CA GLN A 76 3.39 -19.78 4.19
C GLN A 76 3.17 -20.88 5.24
N ALA A 77 3.49 -22.10 4.87
CA ALA A 77 3.25 -23.27 5.73
C ALA A 77 4.28 -23.41 6.87
N ASP A 78 5.48 -22.86 6.70
CA ASP A 78 6.58 -22.91 7.67
C ASP A 78 6.46 -21.88 8.79
N LEU A 79 5.74 -20.79 8.55
CA LEU A 79 5.42 -19.76 9.55
C LEU A 79 4.00 -19.20 9.32
N PRO A 80 2.94 -20.02 9.49
CA PRO A 80 1.57 -19.57 9.26
C PRO A 80 1.11 -18.54 10.31
N PRO A 81 0.03 -17.80 10.07
CA PRO A 81 -0.53 -16.87 11.05
C PRO A 81 -0.70 -17.51 12.44
N GLY A 82 -0.19 -16.84 13.46
CA GLY A 82 -0.24 -17.32 14.84
C GLY A 82 0.93 -18.23 15.27
N ALA A 83 1.88 -18.55 14.39
CA ALA A 83 2.96 -19.50 14.70
C ALA A 83 4.06 -18.92 15.62
N SER A 84 4.20 -17.60 15.67
CA SER A 84 5.20 -16.92 16.49
C SER A 84 4.58 -15.73 17.23
N THR A 85 5.37 -15.05 18.07
CA THR A 85 4.89 -13.93 18.90
C THR A 85 5.81 -12.74 18.79
N VAL A 86 5.24 -11.57 18.57
CA VAL A 86 5.95 -10.28 18.62
C VAL A 86 5.51 -9.52 19.86
N THR A 87 6.48 -9.04 20.63
CA THR A 87 6.30 -8.13 21.76
C THR A 87 6.98 -6.81 21.46
N ILE A 88 6.24 -5.71 21.55
CA ILE A 88 6.81 -4.36 21.48
C ILE A 88 6.57 -3.68 22.83
N THR A 89 7.64 -3.22 23.46
CA THR A 89 7.60 -2.48 24.73
C THR A 89 8.12 -1.08 24.50
N LEU A 90 7.46 -0.08 25.10
CA LEU A 90 7.78 1.33 25.01
C LEU A 90 8.30 1.80 26.38
N GLU A 91 9.53 2.30 26.42
CA GLU A 91 10.17 2.80 27.62
C GLU A 91 10.52 4.28 27.44
N PRO A 92 9.97 5.21 28.25
CA PRO A 92 10.35 6.61 28.20
C PRO A 92 11.85 6.81 28.39
N SER A 93 12.49 7.64 27.54
CA SER A 93 13.93 7.92 27.60
C SER A 93 14.22 9.36 27.21
N GLY A 94 14.45 10.22 28.20
CA GLY A 94 14.59 11.68 27.97
C GLY A 94 13.32 12.24 27.33
N ASP A 95 13.46 12.94 26.20
CA ASP A 95 12.35 13.52 25.44
C ASP A 95 11.77 12.53 24.40
N GLY A 96 12.20 11.27 24.40
CA GLY A 96 11.77 10.26 23.45
C GLY A 96 11.34 8.95 24.12
N THR A 97 11.20 7.92 23.29
CA THR A 97 10.78 6.58 23.70
C THR A 97 11.71 5.53 23.10
N ILE A 98 12.23 4.63 23.92
CA ILE A 98 12.89 3.42 23.45
C ILE A 98 11.80 2.41 23.07
N VAL A 99 11.77 2.02 21.82
CA VAL A 99 10.96 0.94 21.29
C VAL A 99 11.79 -0.32 21.30
N ARG A 100 11.44 -1.29 22.14
CA ARG A 100 12.07 -2.60 22.19
C ARG A 100 11.14 -3.64 21.55
N LEU A 101 11.61 -4.27 20.49
CA LEU A 101 10.91 -5.35 19.80
C LEU A 101 11.59 -6.68 20.10
N VAL A 102 10.79 -7.67 20.48
CA VAL A 102 11.19 -9.07 20.63
C VAL A 102 10.27 -9.92 19.76
N HIS A 103 10.83 -10.75 18.88
CA HIS A 103 10.11 -11.71 18.06
C HIS A 103 10.57 -13.13 18.46
N ASP A 104 9.70 -13.90 19.09
CA ASP A 104 9.98 -15.23 19.63
C ASP A 104 9.17 -16.33 18.90
N GLY A 105 9.60 -17.58 19.05
CA GLY A 105 8.96 -18.73 18.40
C GLY A 105 9.47 -19.02 16.99
N LEU A 106 10.62 -18.47 16.62
CA LEU A 106 11.24 -18.64 15.30
C LEU A 106 12.31 -19.75 15.29
N THR A 107 12.53 -20.38 14.14
CA THR A 107 13.76 -21.14 13.87
C THR A 107 14.95 -20.21 13.71
N ASP A 108 16.17 -20.73 13.65
CA ASP A 108 17.39 -19.92 13.47
C ASP A 108 17.38 -19.18 12.14
N GLU A 109 16.94 -19.84 11.07
CA GLU A 109 16.83 -19.25 9.74
C GLU A 109 15.74 -18.16 9.68
N GLN A 110 14.57 -18.43 10.27
CA GLN A 110 13.50 -17.45 10.38
C GLN A 110 13.91 -16.24 11.23
N ALA A 111 14.65 -16.45 12.34
CA ALA A 111 15.14 -15.34 13.17
C ALA A 111 16.13 -14.45 12.40
N ALA A 112 17.01 -15.06 11.58
CA ALA A 112 17.93 -14.29 10.74
C ALA A 112 17.21 -13.47 9.67
N SER A 113 16.24 -14.06 8.97
CA SER A 113 15.44 -13.37 7.94
C SER A 113 14.55 -12.27 8.54
N HIS A 114 13.78 -12.57 9.59
CA HIS A 114 12.95 -11.56 10.28
C HIS A 114 13.79 -10.47 10.93
N GLY A 115 15.02 -10.80 11.38
CA GLY A 115 15.97 -9.83 11.90
C GLY A 115 16.36 -8.77 10.89
N GLN A 116 16.54 -9.13 9.61
CA GLN A 116 16.77 -8.18 8.53
C GLN A 116 15.54 -7.28 8.33
N GLY A 117 14.34 -7.88 8.24
CA GLY A 117 13.09 -7.15 8.07
C GLY A 117 12.80 -6.19 9.23
N TRP A 118 12.90 -6.67 10.47
CA TRP A 118 12.69 -5.79 11.64
C TRP A 118 13.74 -4.69 11.75
N THR A 119 14.98 -4.95 11.35
CA THR A 119 16.02 -3.92 11.30
C THR A 119 15.64 -2.82 10.31
N HIS A 120 15.28 -3.18 9.08
CA HIS A 120 14.84 -2.26 8.07
C HIS A 120 13.65 -1.40 8.55
N TYR A 121 12.61 -2.03 9.07
CA TYR A 121 11.39 -1.31 9.49
C TYR A 121 11.56 -0.49 10.76
N LEU A 122 12.34 -0.93 11.75
CA LEU A 122 12.60 -0.12 12.94
C LEU A 122 13.45 1.12 12.63
N ASP A 123 14.36 1.03 11.66
CA ASP A 123 15.11 2.21 11.20
C ASP A 123 14.16 3.19 10.46
N ARG A 124 13.21 2.70 9.66
CA ARG A 124 12.15 3.51 9.04
C ARG A 124 11.15 4.08 10.06
N LEU A 125 10.84 3.36 11.14
CA LEU A 125 10.04 3.90 12.25
C LEU A 125 10.68 5.13 12.88
N ALA A 126 12.01 5.07 13.14
CA ALA A 126 12.74 6.21 13.69
C ALA A 126 12.73 7.40 12.72
N GLU A 127 12.87 7.16 11.42
CA GLU A 127 12.78 8.20 10.40
C GLU A 127 11.38 8.81 10.30
N ALA A 128 10.34 7.99 10.26
CA ALA A 128 8.95 8.46 10.26
C ALA A 128 8.59 9.30 11.49
N ALA A 129 9.19 8.98 12.63
CA ALA A 129 9.00 9.75 13.85
C ALA A 129 9.60 11.16 13.79
N VAL A 130 10.67 11.36 13.00
CA VAL A 130 11.32 12.67 12.81
C VAL A 130 10.62 13.48 11.72
N SER A 131 10.33 12.85 10.58
CA SER A 131 9.86 13.52 9.35
C SER A 131 8.35 13.44 9.13
N GLY A 132 7.65 12.60 9.91
CA GLY A 132 6.23 12.29 9.72
C GLY A 132 5.98 11.17 8.69
N ASP A 133 6.96 10.81 7.87
CA ASP A 133 6.91 9.74 6.85
C ASP A 133 8.33 9.28 6.52
N ALA A 134 8.58 7.98 6.48
CA ALA A 134 9.91 7.43 6.14
C ALA A 134 10.20 7.46 4.63
N GLY A 135 9.30 8.01 3.83
CA GLY A 135 9.47 8.09 2.38
C GLY A 135 9.29 6.75 1.65
N ALA A 136 9.77 6.70 0.41
CA ALA A 136 9.68 5.51 -0.42
C ALA A 136 10.37 4.30 0.24
N ASP A 137 9.76 3.12 0.07
CA ASP A 137 10.35 1.84 0.44
C ASP A 137 10.56 1.02 -0.82
N GLU A 138 11.82 0.75 -1.17
CA GLU A 138 12.15 -0.04 -2.36
C GLU A 138 11.60 -1.48 -2.29
N TRP A 139 11.47 -2.04 -1.08
CA TRP A 139 10.87 -3.36 -0.89
C TRP A 139 9.39 -3.39 -1.27
N ALA A 140 8.69 -2.27 -1.08
CA ALA A 140 7.29 -2.12 -1.46
C ALA A 140 7.10 -1.66 -2.91
N ALA A 141 8.00 -0.80 -3.41
CA ALA A 141 7.85 -0.15 -4.72
C ALA A 141 8.45 -0.93 -5.89
N ALA A 142 9.35 -1.89 -5.63
CA ALA A 142 10.08 -2.64 -6.67
C ALA A 142 10.12 -4.15 -6.37
N PRO A 143 8.97 -4.84 -6.29
CA PRO A 143 8.91 -6.28 -6.05
C PRO A 143 9.51 -7.06 -7.20
N GLN A 144 10.13 -8.20 -6.89
CA GLN A 144 10.56 -9.17 -7.89
C GLN A 144 9.37 -10.05 -8.33
N GLU A 145 9.44 -10.59 -9.56
CA GLU A 145 8.43 -11.52 -10.09
C GLU A 145 6.99 -10.99 -10.00
N LEU A 146 6.70 -9.97 -10.81
CA LEU A 146 5.39 -9.31 -10.83
C LEU A 146 4.27 -10.24 -11.32
N ASP A 147 3.20 -10.27 -10.57
CA ASP A 147 1.86 -10.69 -10.96
C ASP A 147 0.86 -9.55 -10.74
N ALA A 148 -0.42 -9.79 -10.96
CA ALA A 148 -1.43 -8.73 -10.82
C ALA A 148 -1.62 -8.28 -9.36
N ILE A 149 -1.42 -9.16 -8.36
CA ILE A 149 -1.51 -8.81 -6.93
C ILE A 149 -0.32 -7.92 -6.55
N LYS A 150 0.89 -8.40 -6.82
CA LYS A 150 2.11 -7.65 -6.51
C LYS A 150 2.17 -6.30 -7.23
N SER A 151 1.71 -6.25 -8.50
CA SER A 151 1.63 -5.01 -9.25
C SER A 151 0.64 -4.01 -8.63
N ALA A 152 -0.55 -4.46 -8.25
CA ALA A 152 -1.56 -3.58 -7.63
C ALA A 152 -1.07 -3.06 -6.26
N GLU A 153 -0.44 -3.90 -5.44
CA GLU A 153 0.09 -3.50 -4.14
C GLU A 153 1.29 -2.55 -4.28
N ALA A 154 2.22 -2.80 -5.21
CA ALA A 154 3.35 -1.91 -5.46
C ALA A 154 2.90 -0.54 -5.98
N THR A 155 1.99 -0.51 -6.95
CA THR A 155 1.46 0.75 -7.49
C THR A 155 0.62 1.52 -6.49
N LEU A 156 -0.08 0.83 -5.57
CA LEU A 156 -0.74 1.46 -4.42
C LEU A 156 0.27 2.14 -3.49
N ALA A 157 1.36 1.45 -3.13
CA ALA A 157 2.40 2.03 -2.27
C ALA A 157 2.99 3.32 -2.88
N ILE A 158 3.27 3.30 -4.18
CA ILE A 158 3.77 4.46 -4.93
C ILE A 158 2.72 5.60 -4.93
N CYS A 159 1.45 5.29 -5.23
CA CYS A 159 0.38 6.27 -5.25
C CYS A 159 0.15 6.90 -3.86
N GLN A 160 0.14 6.10 -2.80
CA GLN A 160 -0.04 6.58 -1.43
C GLN A 160 1.07 7.57 -1.01
N LEU A 161 2.32 7.34 -1.44
CA LEU A 161 3.40 8.27 -1.16
C LEU A 161 3.12 9.65 -1.77
N VAL A 162 2.63 9.70 -3.01
CA VAL A 162 2.21 10.95 -3.65
C VAL A 162 1.02 11.58 -2.93
N LEU A 163 -0.01 10.79 -2.62
CA LEU A 163 -1.23 11.26 -1.95
C LEU A 163 -0.93 11.89 -0.57
N ARG A 164 0.01 11.33 0.19
CA ARG A 164 0.45 11.88 1.48
C ARG A 164 1.11 13.25 1.35
N GLY A 165 1.76 13.51 0.23
CA GLY A 165 2.37 14.80 -0.09
C GLY A 165 1.41 15.88 -0.57
N ILE A 166 0.10 15.60 -0.72
CA ILE A 166 -0.88 16.58 -1.24
C ILE A 166 -1.47 17.40 -0.09
N PRO A 167 -1.16 18.69 0.03
CA PRO A 167 -1.79 19.55 1.03
C PRO A 167 -3.26 19.82 0.64
N ALA A 168 -4.12 20.01 1.64
CA ALA A 168 -5.56 20.26 1.42
C ALA A 168 -5.82 21.47 0.51
N ALA A 169 -4.94 22.47 0.52
CA ALA A 169 -5.02 23.63 -0.37
C ALA A 169 -4.92 23.27 -1.87
N SER A 170 -4.35 22.10 -2.21
CA SER A 170 -4.18 21.62 -3.58
C SER A 170 -5.33 20.74 -4.09
N TYR A 171 -6.34 20.44 -3.27
CA TYR A 171 -7.45 19.54 -3.65
C TYR A 171 -8.25 20.04 -4.85
N GLN A 172 -8.27 21.35 -5.09
CA GLN A 172 -8.94 21.98 -6.23
C GLN A 172 -8.03 22.25 -7.43
N ASN A 173 -6.75 21.86 -7.38
CA ASN A 173 -5.84 22.01 -8.52
C ASN A 173 -6.35 21.21 -9.71
N ALA A 174 -6.23 21.79 -10.92
CA ALA A 174 -6.50 21.08 -12.16
C ALA A 174 -5.51 19.92 -12.33
N THR A 175 -5.97 18.84 -12.94
CA THR A 175 -5.14 17.68 -13.25
C THR A 175 -4.99 17.50 -14.76
N CYS A 176 -4.18 16.52 -15.17
CA CYS A 176 -4.09 16.13 -16.58
C CYS A 176 -5.38 15.44 -17.09
N CYS A 177 -6.27 15.01 -16.20
CA CYS A 177 -7.64 14.61 -16.52
C CYS A 177 -8.50 15.87 -16.63
N SER A 178 -8.71 16.37 -17.85
CA SER A 178 -9.31 17.70 -18.10
C SER A 178 -10.68 17.95 -17.45
N GLU A 179 -11.39 16.91 -17.06
CA GLU A 179 -12.72 16.98 -16.41
C GLU A 179 -12.64 16.94 -14.88
N PHE A 180 -11.47 16.65 -14.30
CA PHE A 180 -11.31 16.39 -12.86
C PHE A 180 -10.22 17.25 -12.23
N ASN A 181 -10.52 17.83 -11.07
CA ASN A 181 -9.51 18.34 -10.14
C ASN A 181 -8.95 17.18 -9.26
N VAL A 182 -7.98 17.48 -8.42
CA VAL A 182 -7.32 16.48 -7.54
C VAL A 182 -8.32 15.69 -6.69
N SER A 183 -9.30 16.35 -6.05
CA SER A 183 -10.27 15.62 -5.22
C SER A 183 -11.19 14.73 -6.05
N GLN A 184 -11.58 15.18 -7.25
CA GLN A 184 -12.44 14.39 -8.14
C GLN A 184 -11.72 13.19 -8.76
N VAL A 185 -10.41 13.30 -9.04
CA VAL A 185 -9.59 12.12 -9.43
C VAL A 185 -9.54 11.10 -8.29
N ALA A 186 -9.40 11.56 -7.04
CA ALA A 186 -9.42 10.65 -5.88
C ALA A 186 -10.78 9.97 -5.70
N GLU A 187 -11.89 10.70 -5.86
CA GLU A 187 -13.24 10.13 -5.84
C GLU A 187 -13.45 9.10 -6.95
N HIS A 188 -13.00 9.40 -8.17
CA HIS A 188 -13.01 8.47 -9.30
C HIS A 188 -12.23 7.20 -8.99
N MET A 189 -11.00 7.33 -8.48
CA MET A 189 -10.16 6.20 -8.10
C MET A 189 -10.84 5.34 -7.01
N ILE A 190 -11.43 5.94 -5.98
CA ILE A 190 -12.19 5.22 -4.95
C ILE A 190 -13.37 4.46 -5.57
N GLY A 191 -14.06 5.07 -6.53
CA GLY A 191 -15.13 4.41 -7.29
C GLY A 191 -14.62 3.18 -8.05
N SER A 192 -13.49 3.30 -8.75
CA SER A 192 -12.85 2.18 -9.47
C SER A 192 -12.41 1.06 -8.50
N ILE A 193 -11.79 1.42 -7.36
CA ILE A 193 -11.36 0.48 -6.33
C ILE A 193 -12.55 -0.30 -5.77
N THR A 194 -13.63 0.39 -5.42
CA THR A 194 -14.82 -0.25 -4.84
C THR A 194 -15.54 -1.13 -5.86
N PHE A 195 -15.62 -0.70 -7.10
CA PHE A 195 -16.22 -1.49 -8.18
C PHE A 195 -15.44 -2.78 -8.46
N LEU A 196 -14.12 -2.68 -8.63
CA LEU A 196 -13.26 -3.83 -8.91
C LEU A 196 -13.06 -4.73 -7.67
N GLY A 197 -13.01 -4.15 -6.48
CA GLY A 197 -12.99 -4.91 -5.23
C GLY A 197 -14.30 -5.68 -5.00
N GLY A 198 -15.43 -5.07 -5.34
CA GLY A 198 -16.74 -5.73 -5.31
C GLY A 198 -16.81 -6.96 -6.22
N ALA A 199 -16.15 -6.93 -7.38
CA ALA A 199 -16.03 -8.09 -8.27
C ALA A 199 -15.27 -9.28 -7.65
N ALA A 200 -14.39 -9.00 -6.66
CA ALA A 200 -13.70 -10.01 -5.86
C ALA A 200 -14.44 -10.36 -4.55
N GLY A 201 -15.60 -9.77 -4.29
CA GLY A 201 -16.39 -9.99 -3.07
C GLY A 201 -15.93 -9.14 -1.88
N ALA A 202 -15.32 -7.98 -2.12
CA ALA A 202 -15.00 -7.03 -1.05
C ALA A 202 -16.27 -6.37 -0.50
N GLU A 203 -16.27 -6.15 0.82
CA GLU A 203 -17.24 -5.32 1.51
C GLU A 203 -16.53 -4.04 2.00
N PHE A 204 -17.21 -2.90 1.84
CA PHE A 204 -16.61 -1.59 2.14
C PHE A 204 -17.31 -0.95 3.33
N PRO A 205 -16.68 -0.92 4.51
CA PRO A 205 -17.21 -0.19 5.65
C PRO A 205 -17.18 1.32 5.38
N GLN A 206 -18.09 2.04 6.05
CA GLN A 206 -18.03 3.50 6.03
C GLN A 206 -16.71 3.98 6.67
N THR A 207 -16.11 4.99 6.05
CA THR A 207 -14.88 5.61 6.56
C THR A 207 -15.13 7.02 7.05
N THR A 208 -14.40 7.42 8.10
CA THR A 208 -14.34 8.80 8.60
C THR A 208 -13.03 9.49 8.17
N ALA A 209 -12.29 8.89 7.24
CA ALA A 209 -11.03 9.41 6.75
C ALA A 209 -11.19 10.80 6.13
N THR A 210 -10.31 11.72 6.48
CA THR A 210 -10.39 13.14 6.08
C THR A 210 -9.35 13.53 5.03
N THR A 211 -8.26 12.76 4.90
CA THR A 211 -7.24 13.00 3.87
C THR A 211 -7.50 12.10 2.65
N LEU A 212 -7.08 12.55 1.47
CA LEU A 212 -7.23 11.76 0.23
C LEU A 212 -6.52 10.39 0.35
N GLU A 213 -5.32 10.38 0.93
CA GLU A 213 -4.57 9.13 1.14
C GLU A 213 -5.36 8.16 2.02
N ALA A 214 -5.87 8.61 3.16
CA ALA A 214 -6.59 7.74 4.08
C ALA A 214 -7.93 7.24 3.47
N GLN A 215 -8.61 8.05 2.65
CA GLN A 215 -9.82 7.65 1.93
C GLN A 215 -9.52 6.58 0.87
N VAL A 216 -8.47 6.77 0.07
CA VAL A 216 -8.02 5.77 -0.90
C VAL A 216 -7.58 4.48 -0.21
N ALA A 217 -6.80 4.58 0.88
CA ALA A 217 -6.37 3.43 1.64
C ALA A 217 -7.53 2.64 2.26
N ALA A 218 -8.57 3.34 2.77
CA ALA A 218 -9.76 2.71 3.33
C ALA A 218 -10.55 1.90 2.29
N ALA A 219 -10.52 2.31 1.01
CA ALA A 219 -11.11 1.54 -0.08
C ALA A 219 -10.15 0.43 -0.58
N ALA A 220 -8.87 0.73 -0.71
CA ALA A 220 -7.89 -0.20 -1.28
C ALA A 220 -7.64 -1.42 -0.38
N GLN A 221 -7.60 -1.25 0.93
CA GLN A 221 -7.33 -2.34 1.87
C GLN A 221 -8.34 -3.49 1.74
N PRO A 222 -9.68 -3.30 1.85
CA PRO A 222 -10.63 -4.40 1.70
C PRO A 222 -10.68 -4.95 0.26
N ALA A 223 -10.46 -4.13 -0.75
CA ALA A 223 -10.40 -4.57 -2.14
C ALA A 223 -9.23 -5.54 -2.37
N LEU A 224 -8.01 -5.17 -1.98
CA LEU A 224 -6.83 -6.01 -2.14
C LEU A 224 -6.90 -7.27 -1.26
N GLU A 225 -7.45 -7.18 -0.04
CA GLU A 225 -7.70 -8.34 0.81
C GLU A 225 -8.67 -9.34 0.15
N ALA A 226 -9.72 -8.85 -0.50
CA ALA A 226 -10.66 -9.71 -1.24
C ALA A 226 -10.00 -10.37 -2.46
N TRP A 227 -9.19 -9.64 -3.22
CA TRP A 227 -8.43 -10.19 -4.33
C TRP A 227 -7.39 -11.23 -3.90
N ASN A 228 -6.67 -10.98 -2.80
CA ASN A 228 -5.73 -11.95 -2.23
C ASN A 228 -6.45 -13.26 -1.84
N ARG A 229 -7.64 -13.17 -1.21
CA ARG A 229 -8.45 -14.35 -0.83
C ARG A 229 -8.99 -15.09 -2.03
N ARG A 230 -9.47 -14.35 -3.05
CA ARG A 230 -10.07 -14.94 -4.25
C ARG A 230 -9.01 -15.61 -5.13
N GLY A 231 -7.83 -15.05 -5.23
CA GLY A 231 -6.80 -15.46 -6.18
C GLY A 231 -7.08 -14.98 -7.62
N LEU A 232 -6.15 -15.30 -8.51
CA LEU A 232 -6.12 -14.84 -9.90
C LEU A 232 -6.69 -15.83 -10.93
N ASP A 233 -7.12 -17.00 -10.46
CA ASP A 233 -7.61 -18.05 -11.36
C ASP A 233 -9.03 -17.74 -11.90
N GLY A 234 -9.27 -18.18 -13.15
CA GLY A 234 -10.56 -18.07 -13.81
C GLY A 234 -10.94 -16.64 -14.20
N THR A 235 -12.23 -16.39 -14.26
CA THR A 235 -12.81 -15.11 -14.67
C THR A 235 -13.62 -14.45 -13.57
N VAL A 236 -13.86 -13.15 -13.71
CA VAL A 236 -14.75 -12.35 -12.85
C VAL A 236 -15.68 -11.49 -13.71
N LYS A 237 -16.84 -11.20 -13.15
CA LYS A 237 -17.77 -10.24 -13.74
C LYS A 237 -17.37 -8.82 -13.34
N VAL A 238 -17.05 -7.99 -14.34
CA VAL A 238 -16.77 -6.56 -14.18
C VAL A 238 -17.83 -5.79 -14.97
N GLY A 239 -18.87 -5.32 -14.27
CA GLY A 239 -20.06 -4.76 -14.92
C GLY A 239 -20.79 -5.80 -15.80
N PRO A 240 -21.09 -5.47 -17.08
CA PRO A 240 -21.73 -6.40 -18.00
C PRO A 240 -20.75 -7.44 -18.58
N ASN A 241 -19.45 -7.25 -18.42
CA ASN A 241 -18.41 -8.05 -19.06
C ASN A 241 -17.85 -9.12 -18.10
N GLU A 242 -17.38 -10.21 -18.67
CA GLU A 242 -16.61 -11.23 -18.00
C GLU A 242 -15.16 -11.17 -18.53
N MET A 243 -14.18 -11.17 -17.61
CA MET A 243 -12.77 -11.08 -17.98
C MET A 243 -11.88 -11.92 -17.05
N PRO A 244 -10.66 -12.28 -17.47
CA PRO A 244 -9.70 -12.96 -16.60
C PRO A 244 -9.45 -12.18 -15.31
N ALA A 245 -9.43 -12.88 -14.17
CA ALA A 245 -9.30 -12.28 -12.85
C ALA A 245 -8.03 -11.43 -12.72
N GLY A 246 -6.88 -11.95 -13.21
CA GLY A 246 -5.63 -11.20 -13.19
C GLY A 246 -5.68 -9.90 -14.03
N LEU A 247 -6.44 -9.90 -15.13
CA LEU A 247 -6.62 -8.71 -15.96
C LEU A 247 -7.51 -7.68 -15.24
N ALA A 248 -8.61 -8.14 -14.60
CA ALA A 248 -9.49 -7.29 -13.82
C ALA A 248 -8.76 -6.58 -12.66
N LEU A 249 -7.94 -7.33 -11.91
CA LEU A 249 -7.10 -6.75 -10.86
C LEU A 249 -6.03 -5.82 -11.43
N GLY A 250 -5.47 -6.14 -12.60
CA GLY A 250 -4.49 -5.30 -13.28
C GLY A 250 -5.00 -3.89 -13.60
N ILE A 251 -6.32 -3.70 -13.72
CA ILE A 251 -6.92 -2.36 -13.87
C ILE A 251 -6.57 -1.48 -12.65
N LEU A 252 -6.56 -2.04 -11.42
CA LEU A 252 -6.16 -1.27 -10.24
C LEU A 252 -4.71 -0.78 -10.32
N SER A 253 -3.81 -1.54 -10.92
CA SER A 253 -2.43 -1.08 -11.14
C SER A 253 -2.37 0.14 -12.07
N ILE A 254 -3.23 0.18 -13.09
CA ILE A 254 -3.35 1.35 -13.99
C ILE A 254 -3.91 2.54 -13.20
N GLU A 255 -5.02 2.34 -12.46
CA GLU A 255 -5.65 3.37 -11.64
C GLU A 255 -4.64 4.01 -10.65
N PHE A 256 -3.91 3.19 -9.91
CA PHE A 256 -2.95 3.69 -8.92
C PHE A 256 -1.77 4.40 -9.56
N LEU A 257 -1.15 3.83 -10.59
CA LEU A 257 0.07 4.40 -11.14
C LEU A 257 -0.20 5.63 -12.02
N VAL A 258 -1.23 5.57 -12.87
CA VAL A 258 -1.55 6.66 -13.80
C VAL A 258 -2.16 7.85 -13.05
N HIS A 259 -3.10 7.62 -12.13
CA HIS A 259 -3.63 8.71 -11.31
C HIS A 259 -2.63 9.17 -10.23
N GLY A 260 -1.74 8.31 -9.74
CA GLY A 260 -0.59 8.73 -8.96
C GLY A 260 0.28 9.76 -9.70
N TRP A 261 0.48 9.54 -11.00
CA TRP A 261 1.16 10.50 -11.87
C TRP A 261 0.33 11.79 -12.07
N ASP A 262 -0.98 11.69 -12.32
CA ASP A 262 -1.87 12.85 -12.43
C ASP A 262 -1.80 13.74 -11.18
N PHE A 263 -1.82 13.13 -9.98
CA PHE A 263 -1.65 13.83 -8.69
C PHE A 263 -0.29 14.50 -8.58
N ALA A 264 0.77 13.78 -8.95
CA ALA A 264 2.12 14.31 -8.88
C ALA A 264 2.29 15.55 -9.77
N GLN A 265 1.78 15.52 -11.03
CA GLN A 265 1.79 16.66 -11.92
C GLN A 265 1.00 17.85 -11.35
N ALA A 266 -0.20 17.60 -10.82
CA ALA A 266 -1.06 18.67 -10.27
C ALA A 266 -0.49 19.34 -9.01
N THR A 267 0.48 18.70 -8.34
CA THR A 267 1.03 19.15 -7.05
C THR A 267 2.54 19.39 -7.06
N GLY A 268 3.17 19.30 -8.24
CA GLY A 268 4.62 19.54 -8.40
C GLY A 268 5.49 18.46 -7.76
N GLN A 269 4.94 17.26 -7.55
CA GLN A 269 5.65 16.09 -7.05
C GLN A 269 6.19 15.24 -8.21
N ARG A 270 6.92 14.18 -7.87
CA ARG A 270 7.41 13.18 -8.84
C ARG A 270 6.99 11.80 -8.42
N VAL A 271 6.68 10.95 -9.39
CA VAL A 271 6.47 9.52 -9.20
C VAL A 271 7.81 8.81 -9.37
N SER A 272 8.22 8.06 -8.36
CA SER A 272 9.36 7.12 -8.45
C SER A 272 8.81 5.72 -8.62
N VAL A 273 9.11 5.10 -9.76
CA VAL A 273 8.67 3.74 -10.09
C VAL A 273 9.77 3.03 -10.88
N SER A 274 9.96 1.72 -10.65
CA SER A 274 10.89 0.93 -11.43
C SER A 274 10.38 0.69 -12.85
N ASP A 275 11.30 0.49 -13.79
CA ASP A 275 10.95 0.16 -15.17
C ASP A 275 10.18 -1.18 -15.26
N GLU A 276 10.44 -2.11 -14.35
CA GLU A 276 9.73 -3.38 -14.30
C GLU A 276 8.25 -3.17 -13.95
N VAL A 277 7.95 -2.42 -12.89
CA VAL A 277 6.57 -2.13 -12.47
C VAL A 277 5.85 -1.30 -13.53
N ALA A 278 6.46 -0.21 -14.02
CA ALA A 278 5.87 0.61 -15.08
C ALA A 278 5.63 -0.18 -16.38
N GLY A 279 6.57 -1.07 -16.75
CA GLY A 279 6.46 -1.93 -17.93
C GLY A 279 5.39 -2.99 -17.80
N TYR A 280 5.20 -3.56 -16.60
CA TYR A 280 4.08 -4.47 -16.33
C TYR A 280 2.74 -3.74 -16.52
N VAL A 281 2.58 -2.57 -15.90
CA VAL A 281 1.34 -1.77 -16.01
C VAL A 281 1.08 -1.34 -17.45
N LEU A 282 2.11 -0.96 -18.21
CA LEU A 282 1.97 -0.63 -19.64
C LEU A 282 1.44 -1.82 -20.45
N LYS A 283 1.95 -3.04 -20.22
CA LYS A 283 1.44 -4.25 -20.90
C LYS A 283 -0.02 -4.53 -20.55
N VAL A 284 -0.40 -4.37 -19.28
CA VAL A 284 -1.81 -4.50 -18.86
C VAL A 284 -2.67 -3.44 -19.55
N ALA A 285 -2.24 -2.18 -19.57
CA ALA A 285 -2.94 -1.10 -20.24
C ALA A 285 -3.13 -1.39 -21.74
N GLN A 286 -2.10 -1.86 -22.44
CA GLN A 286 -2.14 -2.24 -23.86
C GLN A 286 -3.11 -3.41 -24.14
N THR A 287 -3.33 -4.27 -23.14
CA THR A 287 -4.29 -5.39 -23.28
C THR A 287 -5.73 -4.92 -23.10
N ILE A 288 -5.97 -3.92 -22.22
CA ILE A 288 -7.32 -3.47 -21.83
C ILE A 288 -7.80 -2.32 -22.72
N ILE A 289 -6.92 -1.36 -23.03
CA ILE A 289 -7.28 -0.17 -23.78
C ILE A 289 -7.14 -0.45 -25.29
N THR A 290 -8.25 -0.86 -25.89
CA THR A 290 -8.30 -1.09 -27.35
C THR A 290 -8.58 0.20 -28.10
N PRO A 291 -8.23 0.30 -29.41
CA PRO A 291 -8.55 1.48 -30.21
C PRO A 291 -10.03 1.86 -30.19
N GLU A 292 -10.93 0.85 -30.17
CA GLU A 292 -12.38 1.02 -30.15
C GLU A 292 -12.90 1.54 -28.79
N GLY A 293 -12.16 1.26 -27.71
CA GLY A 293 -12.48 1.70 -26.34
C GLY A 293 -12.02 3.13 -26.03
N ARG A 294 -11.31 3.79 -26.96
CA ARG A 294 -10.84 5.17 -26.75
C ARG A 294 -11.95 6.18 -27.05
N GLY A 295 -11.81 7.37 -26.44
CA GLY A 295 -12.82 8.44 -26.51
C GLY A 295 -13.88 8.37 -25.39
N GLY A 296 -13.78 7.38 -24.49
CA GLY A 296 -14.52 7.26 -23.22
C GLY A 296 -13.60 7.50 -22.05
N SER A 297 -13.34 6.44 -21.28
CA SER A 297 -12.47 6.49 -20.08
C SER A 297 -10.99 6.81 -20.37
N PHE A 298 -10.52 6.58 -21.60
CA PHE A 298 -9.17 6.90 -22.06
C PHE A 298 -9.19 7.76 -23.30
N ALA A 299 -8.41 8.84 -23.29
CA ALA A 299 -8.20 9.65 -24.48
C ALA A 299 -7.35 8.90 -25.53
N ASN A 300 -7.20 9.52 -26.73
CA ASN A 300 -6.29 8.99 -27.73
C ASN A 300 -4.85 9.03 -27.21
N GLU A 301 -4.06 8.02 -27.58
CA GLU A 301 -2.63 7.98 -27.29
C GLU A 301 -1.94 9.24 -27.80
N VAL A 302 -1.04 9.82 -27.00
CA VAL A 302 -0.16 10.92 -27.39
C VAL A 302 1.22 10.35 -27.72
N PRO A 303 1.95 10.94 -28.70
CA PRO A 303 3.29 10.48 -28.99
C PRO A 303 4.22 10.67 -27.78
N ALA A 304 4.84 9.62 -27.32
CA ALA A 304 5.96 9.70 -26.39
C ALA A 304 7.24 10.10 -27.15
N GLY A 305 8.10 10.89 -26.52
CA GLY A 305 9.38 11.27 -27.10
C GLY A 305 10.27 10.02 -27.38
N PRO A 306 11.27 10.13 -28.28
CA PRO A 306 12.14 8.99 -28.62
C PRO A 306 12.92 8.45 -27.41
N ASP A 307 13.25 9.30 -26.45
CA ASP A 307 14.00 8.98 -25.24
C ASP A 307 13.11 8.82 -24.00
N ALA A 308 11.77 8.74 -24.20
CA ALA A 308 10.81 8.63 -23.10
C ALA A 308 11.03 7.37 -22.27
N GLY A 309 11.04 7.52 -20.93
CA GLY A 309 11.05 6.43 -19.97
C GLY A 309 9.80 5.57 -20.07
N ILE A 310 9.81 4.42 -19.38
CA ILE A 310 8.65 3.50 -19.43
C ILE A 310 7.40 4.15 -18.82
N LEU A 311 7.53 4.90 -17.72
CA LEU A 311 6.41 5.64 -17.13
C LEU A 311 5.83 6.67 -18.12
N ASP A 312 6.67 7.44 -18.79
CA ASP A 312 6.22 8.45 -19.79
C ASP A 312 5.47 7.78 -20.94
N ARG A 313 5.94 6.62 -21.40
CA ARG A 313 5.23 5.81 -22.42
C ARG A 313 3.89 5.30 -21.92
N LEU A 314 3.79 4.89 -20.66
CA LEU A 314 2.52 4.45 -20.06
C LEU A 314 1.51 5.63 -20.02
N VAL A 315 1.92 6.78 -19.50
CA VAL A 315 1.00 7.93 -19.40
C VAL A 315 0.62 8.48 -20.78
N ALA A 316 1.56 8.51 -21.73
CA ALA A 316 1.29 8.87 -23.12
C ALA A 316 0.31 7.88 -23.77
N PHE A 317 0.49 6.58 -23.55
CA PHE A 317 -0.43 5.53 -24.03
C PHE A 317 -1.84 5.72 -23.47
N THR A 318 -1.99 6.18 -22.23
CA THR A 318 -3.31 6.49 -21.62
C THR A 318 -3.86 7.88 -21.98
N GLY A 319 -3.21 8.61 -22.90
CA GLY A 319 -3.69 9.86 -23.45
C GLY A 319 -3.25 11.12 -22.70
N ARG A 320 -2.20 11.04 -21.90
CA ARG A 320 -1.64 12.15 -21.13
C ARG A 320 -0.38 12.69 -21.79
N ALA A 321 -0.29 14.03 -21.91
CA ALA A 321 0.93 14.69 -22.35
C ALA A 321 1.91 14.76 -21.15
N ALA A 322 3.07 14.09 -21.27
CA ALA A 322 4.15 14.13 -20.28
C ALA A 322 5.07 15.33 -20.48
#